data_0aa7fd472944aa67523032f95956e9f3
#
_entry.id   0aa7fd472944aa67523032f95956e9f3
#
_cell.length_a   1.000
_cell.length_b   1.000
_cell.length_c   1.000
_cell.angle_alpha   90.00
_cell.angle_beta   90.00
_cell.angle_gamma   90.00
#
_symmetry.space_group_name_H-M   'P 1'
#
loop_
_entity.id
_entity.type
_entity.pdbx_description
1 polymer ?
#
loop_
_entity_poly.entity_id
_entity_poly.type
_entity_poly.pdbx_seq_one_letter_code
_entity_poly.pdbx_strand_id
1 'polypeptide(L)' 'REYQYLFTVFTPTYNRAHTLHRVYDSLKAQTFRDFEWLIVDDGSTDSTYELITHWQQEKLFPIRYIYQENAG' A
#
# COMPACT_ATOMS: atom_id res chain seq x y z
N ARG A 1 -15.11 13.65 11.67
CA ARG A 1 -14.84 12.62 12.64
C ARG A 1 -13.35 12.55 12.94
N GLU A 2 -13.05 12.15 14.14
CA GLU A 2 -11.68 12.20 14.61
C GLU A 2 -10.79 11.21 13.93
N TYR A 3 -11.19 9.95 13.94
CA TYR A 3 -10.42 8.95 13.27
C TYR A 3 -10.91 8.88 11.85
N GLN A 4 -10.13 8.29 10.99
CA GLN A 4 -10.46 8.26 9.59
C GLN A 4 -10.93 6.89 9.12
N TYR A 5 -10.37 5.83 9.69
CA TYR A 5 -10.63 4.48 9.16
C TYR A 5 -10.74 3.50 10.29
N LEU A 6 -11.54 2.47 10.07
CA LEU A 6 -11.74 1.43 11.07
C LEU A 6 -10.52 0.51 11.16
N PHE A 7 -9.88 0.27 10.02
CA PHE A 7 -8.72 -0.61 9.96
C PHE A 7 -7.58 0.03 9.21
N THR A 8 -6.37 -0.36 9.58
CA THR A 8 -5.20 -0.09 8.76
C THR A 8 -4.63 -1.43 8.34
N VAL A 9 -4.56 -1.66 7.03
CA VAL A 9 -3.93 -2.85 6.50
C VAL A 9 -2.46 -2.54 6.32
N PHE A 10 -1.60 -3.16 7.13
CA PHE A 10 -0.18 -2.88 7.13
C PHE A 10 0.57 -3.90 6.30
N THR A 11 1.39 -3.44 5.37
CA THR A 11 2.18 -4.32 4.52
C THR A 11 3.61 -3.82 4.43
N PRO A 12 4.56 -4.52 5.04
CA PRO A 12 5.97 -4.22 4.80
C PRO A 12 6.38 -4.79 3.46
N THR A 13 7.26 -4.10 2.74
CA THR A 13 7.69 -4.59 1.44
C THR A 13 9.14 -4.24 1.18
N TYR A 14 9.78 -5.08 0.36
CA TYR A 14 11.13 -4.85 -0.12
C TYR A 14 11.29 -5.66 -1.40
N ASN A 15 11.34 -4.95 -2.55
CA ASN A 15 11.51 -5.56 -3.86
C ASN A 15 10.51 -6.69 -4.13
N ARG A 16 9.24 -6.43 -3.80
CA ARG A 16 8.19 -7.43 -3.97
C ARG A 16 6.95 -6.83 -4.64
N ALA A 17 7.18 -6.11 -5.73
CA ALA A 17 6.09 -5.45 -6.42
C ALA A 17 4.98 -6.42 -6.81
N HIS A 18 5.33 -7.61 -7.29
CA HIS A 18 4.31 -8.56 -7.73
C HIS A 18 3.48 -9.10 -6.56
N THR A 19 4.07 -9.18 -5.38
CA THR A 19 3.32 -9.59 -4.18
C THR A 19 2.32 -8.51 -3.79
N LEU A 20 2.74 -7.25 -3.89
CA LEU A 20 1.85 -6.13 -3.62
C LEU A 20 0.65 -6.15 -4.56
N HIS A 21 0.86 -6.55 -5.80
CA HIS A 21 -0.23 -6.64 -6.78
C HIS A 21 -1.33 -7.57 -6.27
N ARG A 22 -0.95 -8.68 -5.67
CA ARG A 22 -1.91 -9.62 -5.12
C ARG A 22 -2.71 -9.00 -3.98
N VAL A 23 -2.01 -8.26 -3.11
CA VAL A 23 -2.68 -7.58 -2.00
C VAL A 23 -3.64 -6.53 -2.54
N TYR A 24 -3.20 -5.76 -3.51
CA TYR A 24 -4.03 -4.73 -4.11
C TYR A 24 -5.31 -5.34 -4.70
N ASP A 25 -5.16 -6.41 -5.46
CA ASP A 25 -6.32 -7.07 -6.06
C ASP A 25 -7.28 -7.58 -4.98
N SER A 26 -6.74 -8.11 -3.92
CA SER A 26 -7.53 -8.61 -2.81
C SER A 26 -8.32 -7.47 -2.16
N LEU A 27 -7.68 -6.34 -1.96
CA LEU A 27 -8.33 -5.19 -1.34
C LEU A 27 -9.38 -4.58 -2.25
N LYS A 28 -9.13 -4.59 -3.56
CA LYS A 28 -10.13 -4.10 -4.51
C LYS A 28 -11.41 -4.93 -4.47
N ALA A 29 -11.29 -6.21 -4.19
CA ALA A 29 -12.44 -7.11 -4.16
C ALA A 29 -13.29 -6.94 -2.92
N GLN A 30 -12.81 -6.21 -1.92
CA GLN A 30 -13.58 -6.00 -0.70
C GLN A 30 -14.74 -5.06 -0.95
N THR A 31 -15.90 -5.40 -0.39
CA THR A 31 -17.04 -4.49 -0.42
C THR A 31 -16.92 -3.43 0.66
N PHE A 32 -16.17 -3.74 1.70
CA PHE A 32 -15.95 -2.84 2.82
C PHE A 32 -14.82 -1.88 2.48
N ARG A 33 -15.03 -0.58 2.70
CA ARG A 33 -14.06 0.43 2.29
C ARG A 33 -13.55 1.30 3.45
N ASP A 34 -13.92 0.99 4.67
CA ASP A 34 -13.50 1.81 5.81
C ASP A 34 -12.14 1.37 6.32
N PHE A 35 -11.14 1.42 5.44
CA PHE A 35 -9.78 1.04 5.79
C PHE A 35 -8.80 1.88 4.99
N GLU A 36 -7.55 1.91 5.47
CA GLU A 36 -6.47 2.46 4.68
C GLU A 36 -5.39 1.40 4.55
N TRP A 37 -4.66 1.46 3.46
CA TRP A 37 -3.57 0.53 3.21
C TRP A 37 -2.26 1.26 3.47
N LEU A 38 -1.52 0.81 4.49
CA LEU A 38 -0.24 1.40 4.84
C LEU A 38 0.87 0.48 4.35
N ILE A 39 1.67 0.98 3.42
CA ILE A 39 2.77 0.23 2.85
C ILE A 39 4.07 0.87 3.32
N VAL A 40 4.90 0.09 4.01
CA VAL A 40 6.20 0.55 4.45
C VAL A 40 7.25 -0.14 3.59
N ASP A 41 7.92 0.64 2.77
CA ASP A 41 8.90 0.14 1.80
C ASP A 41 10.30 0.31 2.36
N ASP A 42 10.97 -0.79 2.56
CA ASP A 42 12.29 -0.81 3.19
C ASP A 42 13.40 -0.77 2.14
N GLY A 43 13.32 0.20 1.23
CA GLY A 43 14.40 0.47 0.31
C GLY A 43 14.32 -0.27 -1.02
N SER A 44 13.12 -0.51 -1.53
CA SER A 44 12.97 -1.20 -2.81
C SER A 44 13.65 -0.44 -3.95
N THR A 45 14.25 -1.19 -4.85
CA THR A 45 14.87 -0.63 -6.04
C THR A 45 14.15 -1.09 -7.31
N ASP A 46 13.09 -1.88 -7.18
CA ASP A 46 12.29 -2.32 -8.33
C ASP A 46 11.22 -1.26 -8.63
N SER A 47 10.16 -1.65 -9.31
CA SER A 47 9.11 -0.72 -9.74
C SER A 47 8.06 -0.46 -8.66
N THR A 48 8.35 -0.79 -7.42
CA THR A 48 7.38 -0.65 -6.32
C THR A 48 6.83 0.76 -6.22
N TYR A 49 7.70 1.77 -6.26
CA TYR A 49 7.29 3.15 -6.12
C TYR A 49 6.30 3.55 -7.21
N GLU A 50 6.63 3.26 -8.45
CA GLU A 50 5.77 3.62 -9.56
C GLU A 50 4.42 2.92 -9.47
N LEU A 51 4.45 1.67 -9.08
CA LEU A 51 3.22 0.88 -8.97
C LEU A 51 2.29 1.46 -7.91
N ILE A 52 2.83 1.77 -6.74
CA ILE A 52 2.03 2.30 -5.65
C ILE A 52 1.50 3.68 -6.00
N THR A 53 2.33 4.51 -6.63
CA THR A 53 1.90 5.84 -7.05
C THR A 53 0.73 5.75 -8.03
N HIS A 54 0.80 4.79 -8.94
CA HIS A 54 -0.28 4.57 -9.89
C HIS A 54 -1.58 4.20 -9.16
N TRP A 55 -1.49 3.31 -8.19
CA TRP A 55 -2.66 2.90 -7.41
C TRP A 55 -3.25 4.05 -6.62
N GLN A 56 -2.39 4.91 -6.07
CA GLN A 56 -2.87 6.08 -5.34
C GLN A 56 -3.67 7.00 -6.24
N GLN A 57 -3.29 7.08 -7.50
CA GLN A 57 -4.01 7.92 -8.46
C GLN A 57 -5.36 7.35 -8.84
N GLU A 58 -5.54 6.05 -8.71
CA GLU A 58 -6.83 5.44 -9.00
C GLU A 58 -7.88 5.78 -7.94
N LYS A 59 -7.45 6.11 -6.74
CA LYS A 59 -8.33 6.57 -5.66
C LYS A 59 -9.46 5.62 -5.31
N LEU A 60 -9.17 4.33 -5.38
CA LEU A 60 -10.17 3.33 -4.99
C LEU A 60 -10.33 3.27 -3.48
N PHE A 61 -9.23 3.43 -2.76
CA PHE A 61 -9.22 3.51 -1.32
C PHE A 61 -7.92 4.18 -0.90
N PRO A 62 -7.82 4.67 0.35
CA PRO A 62 -6.62 5.38 0.78
C PRO A 62 -5.42 4.47 0.84
N ILE A 63 -4.31 4.93 0.29
CA ILE A 63 -3.05 4.20 0.32
C ILE A 63 -1.99 5.17 0.84
N ARG A 64 -1.36 4.81 1.95
CA ARG A 64 -0.22 5.54 2.48
C ARG A 64 1.04 4.76 2.19
N TYR A 65 2.03 5.45 1.67
CA TYR A 65 3.28 4.82 1.27
C TYR A 65 4.42 5.52 1.99
N ILE A 66 5.17 4.76 2.75
CA ILE A 66 6.33 5.25 3.47
C ILE A 66 7.55 4.54 2.93
N TYR A 67 8.47 5.31 2.38
CA TYR A 67 9.73 4.76 1.88
C TYR A 67 10.83 5.07 2.89
N GLN A 68 11.62 4.07 3.22
CA GLN A 68 12.77 4.29 4.09
C GLN A 68 13.95 3.55 3.50
N GLU A 69 15.14 4.10 3.71
CA GLU A 69 16.34 3.46 3.21
C GLU A 69 16.57 2.16 3.95
N ASN A 70 16.99 1.16 3.20
CA ASN A 70 17.34 -0.12 3.79
C ASN A 70 18.62 0.07 4.58
N ALA A 71 18.54 -0.10 5.87
CA ALA A 71 19.67 0.14 6.75
C ALA A 71 20.45 -1.11 7.04
N GLY A 72 20.03 -2.25 6.57
CA GLY A 72 20.75 -3.41 7.01
C GLY A 72 20.73 -4.59 6.25
#